data_f7f1d5c5d6f4dd46484d98f77d19004a
#
_entry.id   f7f1d5c5d6f4dd46484d98f77d19004a
#
_cell.length_a   1.000
_cell.length_b   1.000
_cell.length_c   1.000
_cell.angle_alpha   90.00
_cell.angle_beta   90.00
_cell.angle_gamma   90.00
#
_symmetry.space_group_name_H-M   'P 1'
#
loop_
_entity.id
_entity.type
_entity.pdbx_description
1 polymer ?
#
loop_
_entity_poly.entity_id
_entity_poly.type
_entity_poly.pdbx_seq_one_letter_code
_entity_poly.pdbx_strand_id
1 'polypeptide(L)'
;MKKLLAFIPMLALTATMIPDLTQLEKMTARFTPTKLEADVSKLSPGDRKALVKLIEASRILNDIFMKQLWSGNAELYEKLKRDTSPLGKARSHYFWINKGPWGDLDDHTAFLPNVPPKKLPGANFYPENMTREEFESWVKTLSKQDREQAAGFFTVIRRDAGGRLTFVPYSEEYKHDLAKSARLLEEAAGLTSNATLKRFLLARGAAFLSNDYYESDMAWMDLDAPIDITIGPYETYNDEIFGYKAGFEAYVNLRDDVETEKLKFFGAHLQEVENNLPIDPKYRNPKLGSQAPIRVVNEILSAGDGDHGVQTAAYNLPNDERVVTQKGSKRVMLKNVQEAKYHATLEPISKRVLTSTSQPDLSFDSFFTHILAHELSHGIGPHQITIADRATSPRQELKELYSAIEEAKADVTGLFMLQHLYDHKLIDGGAHAERKLYTTYLASTFRTLRFGLKDAHGKGMAMQVNYLTDKGGFIAREDGRFEVNLEKIKSAVRDLDRDLLTIEATGDYAAAKKMLDELGKVRPSMQTALGNLSDIPVDIEPIFVTADDIAK
;
A
#
# COMPACT_ATOMS: atom_id res chain seq x y z
N MET A 1 43.18 8.65 -50.47
CA MET A 1 42.29 7.57 -50.06
C MET A 1 42.39 7.38 -48.57
N LYS A 2 41.48 8.00 -47.79
CA LYS A 2 41.37 7.82 -46.32
C LYS A 2 40.30 6.80 -46.03
N LYS A 3 40.69 5.65 -45.45
CA LYS A 3 39.76 4.62 -44.99
C LYS A 3 39.08 5.07 -43.71
N LEU A 4 37.77 5.31 -43.75
CA LEU A 4 36.92 5.46 -42.57
C LEU A 4 36.72 4.07 -41.95
N LEU A 5 37.26 3.84 -40.76
CA LEU A 5 36.91 2.72 -39.90
C LEU A 5 35.60 3.09 -39.18
N ALA A 6 34.50 2.41 -39.53
CA ALA A 6 33.26 2.48 -38.81
C ALA A 6 33.39 1.72 -37.46
N PHE A 7 33.34 2.44 -36.36
CA PHE A 7 33.21 1.87 -35.00
C PHE A 7 31.74 1.47 -34.82
N ILE A 8 31.45 0.17 -34.86
CA ILE A 8 30.18 -0.39 -34.45
C ILE A 8 30.25 -0.51 -32.92
N PRO A 9 29.39 0.18 -32.15
CA PRO A 9 29.33 -0.05 -30.71
C PRO A 9 28.74 -1.44 -30.48
N MET A 10 29.57 -2.34 -29.97
CA MET A 10 29.15 -3.65 -29.47
C MET A 10 28.32 -3.38 -28.21
N LEU A 11 26.99 -3.39 -28.31
CA LEU A 11 26.10 -3.47 -27.16
C LEU A 11 26.41 -4.79 -26.46
N ALA A 12 27.12 -4.70 -25.34
CA ALA A 12 27.26 -5.82 -24.43
C ALA A 12 25.86 -6.10 -23.85
N LEU A 13 25.17 -7.11 -24.37
CA LEU A 13 24.06 -7.74 -23.65
C LEU A 13 24.69 -8.33 -22.36
N THR A 14 24.54 -7.62 -21.24
CA THR A 14 24.74 -8.21 -19.92
C THR A 14 23.67 -9.28 -19.75
N ALA A 15 24.00 -10.53 -20.01
CA ALA A 15 23.13 -11.66 -19.68
C ALA A 15 22.81 -11.55 -18.18
N THR A 16 21.54 -11.37 -17.85
CA THR A 16 21.07 -11.38 -16.47
C THR A 16 21.46 -12.73 -15.86
N MET A 17 22.36 -12.75 -14.89
CA MET A 17 22.78 -13.99 -14.24
C MET A 17 21.61 -14.52 -13.42
N ILE A 18 21.13 -15.71 -13.78
CA ILE A 18 20.11 -16.42 -12.99
C ILE A 18 20.71 -16.77 -11.64
N PRO A 19 20.07 -16.39 -10.51
CA PRO A 19 20.62 -16.63 -9.17
C PRO A 19 20.76 -18.12 -8.86
N ASP A 20 21.85 -18.46 -8.20
CA ASP A 20 22.07 -19.76 -7.60
C ASP A 20 21.26 -19.93 -6.28
N LEU A 21 21.40 -21.09 -5.63
CA LEU A 21 20.69 -21.37 -4.37
C LEU A 21 21.01 -20.34 -3.29
N THR A 22 22.28 -20.03 -3.07
CA THR A 22 22.70 -19.09 -2.02
C THR A 22 22.20 -17.67 -2.27
N GLN A 23 22.16 -17.26 -3.52
CA GLN A 23 21.61 -15.96 -3.92
C GLN A 23 20.10 -15.91 -3.71
N LEU A 24 19.35 -16.96 -4.11
CA LEU A 24 17.90 -17.06 -3.88
C LEU A 24 17.54 -17.09 -2.40
N GLU A 25 18.30 -17.80 -1.57
CA GLU A 25 18.11 -17.80 -0.12
C GLU A 25 18.28 -16.40 0.47
N LYS A 26 19.26 -15.61 0.00
CA LYS A 26 19.43 -14.21 0.40
C LYS A 26 18.29 -13.32 -0.08
N MET A 27 17.78 -13.55 -1.29
CA MET A 27 16.63 -12.81 -1.84
C MET A 27 15.37 -13.11 -1.03
N THR A 28 15.10 -14.36 -0.71
CA THR A 28 13.97 -14.79 0.11
C THR A 28 14.06 -14.27 1.54
N ALA A 29 15.28 -14.25 2.15
CA ALA A 29 15.49 -13.76 3.50
C ALA A 29 15.16 -12.27 3.72
N ARG A 30 14.88 -11.54 2.65
CA ARG A 30 14.32 -10.19 2.73
C ARG A 30 12.85 -10.15 3.19
N PHE A 31 12.18 -11.30 3.12
CA PHE A 31 10.80 -11.52 3.59
C PHE A 31 10.84 -12.48 4.78
N THR A 32 10.49 -11.99 5.97
CA THR A 32 10.56 -12.82 7.19
C THR A 32 9.28 -13.61 7.37
N PRO A 33 9.32 -14.97 7.40
CA PRO A 33 8.16 -15.79 7.71
C PRO A 33 7.55 -15.37 9.06
N THR A 34 6.32 -14.85 9.04
CA THR A 34 5.67 -14.29 10.23
C THR A 34 4.24 -14.80 10.34
N LYS A 35 3.91 -15.38 11.50
CA LYS A 35 2.55 -15.87 11.77
C LYS A 35 1.60 -14.70 11.92
N LEU A 36 0.49 -14.73 11.16
CA LEU A 36 -0.66 -13.86 11.32
C LEU A 36 -1.80 -14.67 11.95
N GLU A 37 -2.29 -14.18 13.06
CA GLU A 37 -3.38 -14.79 13.82
C GLU A 37 -4.47 -13.76 14.08
N ALA A 38 -5.74 -14.21 14.12
CA ALA A 38 -6.87 -13.40 14.48
C ALA A 38 -7.84 -14.22 15.35
N ASP A 39 -8.40 -13.59 16.39
CA ASP A 39 -9.29 -14.27 17.34
C ASP A 39 -10.71 -14.42 16.78
N VAL A 40 -11.01 -15.61 16.31
CA VAL A 40 -12.33 -16.01 15.78
C VAL A 40 -13.30 -16.50 16.86
N SER A 41 -12.91 -16.47 18.15
CA SER A 41 -13.71 -17.05 19.25
C SER A 41 -15.08 -16.40 19.40
N LYS A 42 -15.17 -15.11 19.06
CA LYS A 42 -16.40 -14.30 19.16
C LYS A 42 -17.36 -14.46 17.98
N LEU A 43 -16.94 -15.12 16.88
CA LEU A 43 -17.81 -15.35 15.74
C LEU A 43 -18.91 -16.35 16.08
N SER A 44 -20.11 -16.10 15.55
CA SER A 44 -21.21 -17.06 15.62
C SER A 44 -20.85 -18.37 14.89
N PRO A 45 -21.49 -19.51 15.22
CA PRO A 45 -21.26 -20.74 14.47
C PRO A 45 -21.56 -20.63 12.97
N GLY A 46 -22.52 -19.78 12.58
CA GLY A 46 -22.82 -19.48 11.17
C GLY A 46 -21.70 -18.70 10.50
N ASP A 47 -21.22 -17.64 11.15
CA ASP A 47 -20.14 -16.81 10.62
C ASP A 47 -18.80 -17.56 10.52
N ARG A 48 -18.51 -18.49 11.45
CA ARG A 48 -17.33 -19.38 11.32
C ARG A 48 -17.40 -20.26 10.09
N LYS A 49 -18.58 -20.83 9.77
CA LYS A 49 -18.79 -21.61 8.56
C LYS A 49 -18.72 -20.74 7.29
N ALA A 50 -19.27 -19.52 7.35
CA ALA A 50 -19.15 -18.55 6.28
C ALA A 50 -17.69 -18.19 6.03
N LEU A 51 -16.90 -17.97 7.08
CA LEU A 51 -15.47 -17.66 6.99
C LEU A 51 -14.69 -18.73 6.22
N VAL A 52 -14.97 -20.03 6.43
CA VAL A 52 -14.34 -21.11 5.64
C VAL A 52 -14.60 -20.89 4.14
N LYS A 53 -15.85 -20.59 3.75
CA LYS A 53 -16.21 -20.35 2.35
C LYS A 53 -15.56 -19.10 1.77
N LEU A 54 -15.38 -18.06 2.59
CA LEU A 54 -14.71 -16.83 2.19
C LEU A 54 -13.20 -17.07 1.96
N ILE A 55 -12.56 -17.87 2.80
CA ILE A 55 -11.15 -18.28 2.63
C ILE A 55 -11.01 -19.11 1.33
N GLU A 56 -11.90 -20.08 1.09
CA GLU A 56 -11.89 -20.87 -0.15
C GLU A 56 -12.07 -19.97 -1.40
N ALA A 57 -13.03 -19.03 -1.37
CA ALA A 57 -13.30 -18.10 -2.46
C ALA A 57 -12.09 -17.18 -2.75
N SER A 58 -11.45 -16.69 -1.69
CA SER A 58 -10.31 -15.79 -1.79
C SER A 58 -9.07 -16.49 -2.35
N ARG A 59 -8.81 -17.72 -1.96
CA ARG A 59 -7.65 -18.50 -2.49
C ARG A 59 -7.70 -18.70 -4.00
N ILE A 60 -8.90 -18.72 -4.61
CA ILE A 60 -9.05 -18.80 -6.07
C ILE A 60 -8.42 -17.56 -6.77
N LEU A 61 -8.43 -16.41 -6.10
CA LEU A 61 -7.89 -15.19 -6.69
C LEU A 61 -6.36 -15.23 -6.87
N ASN A 62 -5.64 -16.08 -6.13
CA ASN A 62 -4.22 -16.32 -6.40
C ASN A 62 -4.00 -16.86 -7.82
N ASP A 63 -4.85 -17.81 -8.26
CA ASP A 63 -4.75 -18.41 -9.59
C ASP A 63 -5.10 -17.38 -10.69
N ILE A 64 -6.11 -16.55 -10.45
CA ILE A 64 -6.48 -15.47 -11.37
C ILE A 64 -5.35 -14.45 -11.47
N PHE A 65 -4.81 -14.00 -10.34
CA PHE A 65 -3.76 -12.99 -10.31
C PHE A 65 -2.47 -13.47 -10.98
N MET A 66 -2.05 -14.72 -10.73
CA MET A 66 -0.92 -15.31 -11.46
C MET A 66 -1.12 -15.28 -12.98
N LYS A 67 -2.36 -15.55 -13.46
CA LYS A 67 -2.70 -15.42 -14.89
C LYS A 67 -2.68 -13.97 -15.37
N GLN A 68 -3.04 -13.00 -14.51
CA GLN A 68 -2.98 -11.57 -14.82
C GLN A 68 -1.55 -11.06 -14.95
N LEU A 69 -0.62 -11.59 -14.15
CA LEU A 69 0.79 -11.20 -14.24
C LEU A 69 1.45 -11.71 -15.50
N TRP A 70 1.24 -12.98 -15.86
CA TRP A 70 1.82 -13.56 -17.07
C TRP A 70 1.12 -14.86 -17.48
N SER A 71 0.94 -15.03 -18.79
CA SER A 71 0.28 -16.21 -19.37
C SER A 71 0.99 -17.53 -19.05
N GLY A 72 2.32 -17.51 -18.88
CA GLY A 72 3.13 -18.70 -18.55
C GLY A 72 3.17 -19.09 -17.07
N ASN A 73 2.64 -18.26 -16.16
CA ASN A 73 2.80 -18.46 -14.72
C ASN A 73 2.21 -19.77 -14.19
N ALA A 74 1.01 -20.12 -14.62
CA ALA A 74 0.33 -21.32 -14.12
C ALA A 74 1.12 -22.60 -14.45
N GLU A 75 1.57 -22.76 -15.70
CA GLU A 75 2.37 -23.90 -16.13
C GLU A 75 3.74 -23.93 -15.44
N LEU A 76 4.39 -22.76 -15.35
CA LEU A 76 5.70 -22.64 -14.71
C LEU A 76 5.62 -23.00 -13.23
N TYR A 77 4.61 -22.55 -12.50
CA TYR A 77 4.44 -22.86 -11.08
C TYR A 77 4.22 -24.37 -10.85
N GLU A 78 3.37 -25.00 -11.67
CA GLU A 78 3.19 -26.47 -11.60
C GLU A 78 4.50 -27.24 -11.88
N LYS A 79 5.35 -26.74 -12.77
CA LYS A 79 6.67 -27.31 -13.03
C LYS A 79 7.61 -27.13 -11.82
N LEU A 80 7.62 -25.93 -11.23
CA LEU A 80 8.45 -25.65 -10.05
C LEU A 80 8.09 -26.52 -8.84
N LYS A 81 6.81 -26.74 -8.59
CA LYS A 81 6.34 -27.61 -7.49
C LYS A 81 6.80 -29.06 -7.62
N ARG A 82 7.10 -29.54 -8.82
CA ARG A 82 7.60 -30.91 -9.07
C ARG A 82 9.11 -31.03 -8.84
N ASP A 83 9.86 -29.94 -8.84
CA ASP A 83 11.29 -29.96 -8.59
C ASP A 83 11.57 -29.96 -7.08
N THR A 84 11.85 -31.15 -6.55
CA THR A 84 12.10 -31.37 -5.10
C THR A 84 13.55 -31.10 -4.68
N SER A 85 14.44 -30.72 -5.60
CA SER A 85 15.81 -30.32 -5.29
C SER A 85 15.85 -29.08 -4.38
N PRO A 86 16.93 -28.85 -3.62
CA PRO A 86 17.06 -27.63 -2.82
C PRO A 86 16.87 -26.35 -3.66
N LEU A 87 17.46 -26.28 -4.85
CA LEU A 87 17.31 -25.15 -5.76
C LEU A 87 15.86 -25.03 -6.30
N GLY A 88 15.22 -26.15 -6.64
CA GLY A 88 13.83 -26.18 -7.08
C GLY A 88 12.87 -25.67 -6.01
N LYS A 89 13.04 -26.11 -4.76
CA LYS A 89 12.26 -25.62 -3.62
C LYS A 89 12.46 -24.13 -3.38
N ALA A 90 13.70 -23.63 -3.41
CA ALA A 90 13.99 -22.19 -3.28
C ALA A 90 13.36 -21.36 -4.40
N ARG A 91 13.41 -21.85 -5.66
CA ARG A 91 12.76 -21.22 -6.81
C ARG A 91 11.23 -21.18 -6.67
N SER A 92 10.62 -22.30 -6.28
CA SER A 92 9.17 -22.39 -6.06
C SER A 92 8.71 -21.47 -4.94
N HIS A 93 9.47 -21.38 -3.85
CA HIS A 93 9.16 -20.50 -2.72
C HIS A 93 9.26 -19.03 -3.13
N TYR A 94 10.36 -18.60 -3.76
CA TYR A 94 10.53 -17.22 -4.17
C TYR A 94 9.53 -16.81 -5.28
N PHE A 95 9.16 -17.77 -6.15
CA PHE A 95 8.07 -17.59 -7.13
C PHE A 95 6.73 -17.32 -6.43
N TRP A 96 6.43 -18.07 -5.36
CA TRP A 96 5.18 -17.88 -4.61
C TRP A 96 5.11 -16.51 -3.96
N ILE A 97 6.19 -16.03 -3.35
CA ILE A 97 6.25 -14.68 -2.76
C ILE A 97 5.94 -13.62 -3.82
N ASN A 98 6.53 -13.73 -5.02
CA ASN A 98 6.38 -12.74 -6.09
C ASN A 98 5.22 -13.05 -7.07
N LYS A 99 4.46 -14.14 -6.87
CA LYS A 99 3.42 -14.64 -7.80
C LYS A 99 3.86 -14.74 -9.26
N GLY A 100 5.17 -14.77 -9.51
CA GLY A 100 5.77 -14.78 -10.83
C GLY A 100 7.29 -15.00 -10.80
N PRO A 101 7.95 -15.05 -11.97
CA PRO A 101 9.38 -15.31 -12.09
C PRO A 101 10.27 -14.07 -11.94
N TRP A 102 9.74 -12.94 -11.47
CA TRP A 102 10.45 -11.67 -11.31
C TRP A 102 10.43 -11.22 -9.86
N GLY A 103 11.55 -10.68 -9.37
CA GLY A 103 11.64 -10.17 -8.00
C GLY A 103 11.21 -8.70 -7.93
N ASP A 104 10.19 -8.39 -7.16
CA ASP A 104 9.72 -7.02 -6.96
C ASP A 104 10.80 -6.13 -6.35
N LEU A 105 11.55 -6.65 -5.38
CA LEU A 105 12.69 -5.95 -4.77
C LEU A 105 13.95 -5.95 -5.65
N ASP A 106 13.90 -6.51 -6.86
CA ASP A 106 15.02 -6.64 -7.80
C ASP A 106 14.73 -5.93 -9.12
N ASP A 107 13.97 -4.86 -9.08
CA ASP A 107 13.59 -4.06 -10.26
C ASP A 107 12.92 -4.93 -11.32
N HIS A 108 12.03 -5.83 -10.88
CA HIS A 108 11.30 -6.81 -11.70
C HIS A 108 12.18 -7.64 -12.63
N THR A 109 13.40 -7.97 -12.17
CA THR A 109 14.35 -8.81 -12.93
C THR A 109 14.02 -10.29 -12.76
N ALA A 110 14.11 -11.05 -13.86
CA ALA A 110 13.88 -12.49 -13.84
C ALA A 110 14.93 -13.22 -12.99
N PHE A 111 14.46 -14.09 -12.09
CA PHE A 111 15.30 -15.01 -11.31
C PHE A 111 15.18 -16.47 -11.80
N LEU A 112 14.39 -16.72 -12.83
CA LEU A 112 14.24 -18.03 -13.46
C LEU A 112 14.70 -17.98 -14.92
N PRO A 113 15.25 -19.10 -15.46
CA PRO A 113 15.59 -19.20 -16.88
C PRO A 113 14.34 -19.38 -17.76
N ASN A 114 14.48 -19.05 -19.04
CA ASN A 114 13.44 -19.25 -20.07
C ASN A 114 12.12 -18.48 -19.82
N VAL A 115 12.23 -17.32 -19.21
CA VAL A 115 11.15 -16.36 -19.01
C VAL A 115 11.57 -14.99 -19.56
N PRO A 116 10.67 -14.05 -19.82
CA PRO A 116 11.06 -12.69 -20.17
C PRO A 116 12.04 -12.11 -19.14
N PRO A 117 13.11 -11.42 -19.55
CA PRO A 117 14.17 -10.96 -18.63
C PRO A 117 13.70 -9.91 -17.62
N LYS A 118 12.59 -9.24 -17.90
CA LYS A 118 11.87 -8.30 -17.04
C LYS A 118 10.38 -8.59 -17.10
N LYS A 119 9.65 -8.27 -16.02
CA LYS A 119 8.20 -8.26 -16.05
C LYS A 119 7.72 -7.37 -17.19
N LEU A 120 6.71 -7.84 -17.91
CA LEU A 120 6.12 -7.07 -19.01
C LEU A 120 5.35 -5.87 -18.43
N PRO A 121 5.56 -4.63 -18.91
CA PRO A 121 4.90 -3.44 -18.34
C PRO A 121 3.37 -3.51 -18.37
N GLY A 122 2.78 -4.21 -19.35
CA GLY A 122 1.35 -4.45 -19.45
C GLY A 122 0.88 -5.72 -18.75
N ALA A 123 1.77 -6.42 -18.06
CA ALA A 123 1.50 -7.76 -17.54
C ALA A 123 0.78 -8.64 -18.58
N ASN A 124 -0.17 -9.48 -18.22
CA ASN A 124 -1.01 -10.21 -19.17
C ASN A 124 -2.39 -9.54 -19.36
N PHE A 125 -2.49 -8.25 -19.07
CA PHE A 125 -3.68 -7.47 -19.42
C PHE A 125 -3.72 -7.10 -20.88
N TYR A 126 -2.57 -7.11 -21.57
CA TYR A 126 -2.39 -6.76 -22.97
C TYR A 126 -1.61 -7.85 -23.71
N PRO A 127 -1.72 -7.93 -25.06
CA PRO A 127 -0.82 -8.77 -25.85
C PRO A 127 0.64 -8.36 -25.61
N GLU A 128 1.53 -9.32 -25.42
CA GLU A 128 2.96 -9.08 -25.12
C GLU A 128 3.66 -8.17 -26.14
N ASN A 129 3.22 -8.21 -27.39
CA ASN A 129 3.77 -7.41 -28.50
C ASN A 129 3.01 -6.11 -28.78
N MET A 130 2.05 -5.72 -27.93
CA MET A 130 1.30 -4.48 -28.10
C MET A 130 2.15 -3.28 -27.69
N THR A 131 2.12 -2.20 -28.49
CA THR A 131 2.71 -0.92 -28.08
C THR A 131 1.65 0.04 -27.56
N ARG A 132 2.09 1.05 -26.81
CA ARG A 132 1.22 2.15 -26.34
C ARG A 132 0.53 2.85 -27.51
N GLU A 133 1.29 3.14 -28.56
CA GLU A 133 0.83 3.86 -29.75
C GLU A 133 -0.21 3.04 -30.54
N GLU A 134 -0.03 1.71 -30.61
CA GLU A 134 -1.00 0.81 -31.23
C GLU A 134 -2.33 0.86 -30.49
N PHE A 135 -2.31 0.73 -29.16
CA PHE A 135 -3.50 0.80 -28.32
C PHE A 135 -4.21 2.15 -28.46
N GLU A 136 -3.48 3.26 -28.31
CA GLU A 136 -4.06 4.61 -28.40
C GLU A 136 -4.67 4.88 -29.78
N SER A 137 -4.05 4.37 -30.84
CA SER A 137 -4.56 4.49 -32.22
C SER A 137 -5.83 3.67 -32.39
N TRP A 138 -5.85 2.43 -31.88
CA TRP A 138 -7.03 1.57 -31.93
C TRP A 138 -8.19 2.15 -31.13
N VAL A 139 -7.98 2.62 -29.91
CA VAL A 139 -9.01 3.22 -29.04
C VAL A 139 -9.67 4.43 -29.72
N LYS A 140 -8.93 5.24 -30.50
CA LYS A 140 -9.51 6.36 -31.27
C LYS A 140 -10.53 5.93 -32.33
N THR A 141 -10.44 4.69 -32.81
CA THR A 141 -11.38 4.16 -33.82
C THR A 141 -12.68 3.62 -33.23
N LEU A 142 -12.72 3.41 -31.91
CA LEU A 142 -13.84 2.81 -31.22
C LEU A 142 -15.00 3.79 -30.98
N SER A 143 -16.22 3.26 -30.79
CA SER A 143 -17.34 4.00 -30.25
C SER A 143 -17.01 4.54 -28.84
N LYS A 144 -17.76 5.52 -28.34
CA LYS A 144 -17.58 6.02 -26.97
C LYS A 144 -17.68 4.90 -25.94
N GLN A 145 -18.70 4.05 -26.06
CA GLN A 145 -18.94 2.93 -25.14
C GLN A 145 -17.81 1.90 -25.20
N ASP A 146 -17.37 1.50 -26.39
CA ASP A 146 -16.28 0.53 -26.54
C ASP A 146 -14.95 1.09 -26.04
N ARG A 147 -14.74 2.39 -26.16
CA ARG A 147 -13.57 3.09 -25.64
C ARG A 147 -13.51 3.05 -24.11
N GLU A 148 -14.66 3.26 -23.45
CA GLU A 148 -14.80 3.14 -22.01
C GLU A 148 -14.54 1.70 -21.56
N GLN A 149 -14.97 0.69 -22.31
CA GLN A 149 -14.66 -0.71 -22.03
C GLN A 149 -13.17 -1.03 -22.26
N ALA A 150 -12.59 -0.61 -23.38
CA ALA A 150 -11.19 -0.86 -23.69
C ALA A 150 -10.23 -0.24 -22.67
N ALA A 151 -10.51 0.97 -22.16
CA ALA A 151 -9.75 1.68 -21.14
C ALA A 151 -10.25 1.41 -19.69
N GLY A 152 -11.28 0.58 -19.53
CA GLY A 152 -11.87 0.28 -18.21
C GLY A 152 -11.06 -0.71 -17.39
N PHE A 153 -11.33 -0.75 -16.09
CA PHE A 153 -10.62 -1.57 -15.11
C PHE A 153 -10.76 -3.08 -15.31
N PHE A 154 -11.92 -3.55 -15.85
CA PHE A 154 -12.37 -4.94 -15.77
C PHE A 154 -12.39 -5.64 -17.13
N THR A 155 -11.44 -5.29 -17.99
CA THR A 155 -11.24 -5.94 -19.31
C THR A 155 -9.78 -6.22 -19.56
N VAL A 156 -9.49 -7.30 -20.26
CA VAL A 156 -8.18 -7.54 -20.88
C VAL A 156 -8.22 -7.18 -22.36
N ILE A 157 -7.09 -6.82 -22.91
CA ILE A 157 -6.93 -6.62 -24.35
C ILE A 157 -6.31 -7.88 -24.96
N ARG A 158 -6.89 -8.33 -26.06
CA ARG A 158 -6.45 -9.53 -26.79
C ARG A 158 -6.36 -9.25 -28.29
N ARG A 159 -5.82 -10.18 -29.04
CA ARG A 159 -5.90 -10.16 -30.50
C ARG A 159 -6.94 -11.17 -30.98
N ASP A 160 -7.82 -10.75 -31.88
CA ASP A 160 -8.75 -11.64 -32.56
C ASP A 160 -8.00 -12.57 -33.58
N ALA A 161 -8.73 -13.48 -34.22
CA ALA A 161 -8.18 -14.38 -35.23
C ALA A 161 -7.52 -13.66 -36.43
N GLY A 162 -7.86 -12.38 -36.65
CA GLY A 162 -7.26 -11.53 -37.66
C GLY A 162 -6.08 -10.69 -37.14
N GLY A 163 -5.66 -10.87 -35.90
CA GLY A 163 -4.57 -10.14 -35.27
C GLY A 163 -4.94 -8.72 -34.78
N ARG A 164 -6.21 -8.30 -34.90
CA ARG A 164 -6.69 -6.98 -34.48
C ARG A 164 -6.95 -6.95 -32.97
N LEU A 165 -6.74 -5.80 -32.34
CA LEU A 165 -7.05 -5.63 -30.94
C LEU A 165 -8.56 -5.73 -30.68
N THR A 166 -8.91 -6.39 -29.59
CA THR A 166 -10.25 -6.49 -29.01
C THR A 166 -10.16 -6.48 -27.50
N PHE A 167 -11.24 -6.11 -26.80
CA PHE A 167 -11.31 -6.24 -25.35
C PHE A 167 -12.18 -7.43 -24.96
N VAL A 168 -11.82 -8.09 -23.86
CA VAL A 168 -12.56 -9.22 -23.29
C VAL A 168 -12.86 -8.88 -21.82
N PRO A 169 -14.13 -8.93 -21.37
CA PRO A 169 -14.48 -8.72 -19.97
C PRO A 169 -13.82 -9.78 -19.07
N TYR A 170 -13.47 -9.40 -17.84
CA TYR A 170 -12.90 -10.33 -16.86
C TYR A 170 -13.85 -11.51 -16.56
N SER A 171 -15.16 -11.26 -16.56
CA SER A 171 -16.16 -12.32 -16.40
C SER A 171 -16.13 -13.41 -17.50
N GLU A 172 -15.60 -13.10 -18.67
CA GLU A 172 -15.38 -14.08 -19.75
C GLU A 172 -13.95 -14.64 -19.73
N GLU A 173 -12.95 -13.81 -19.55
CA GLU A 173 -11.53 -14.22 -19.51
C GLU A 173 -11.24 -15.18 -18.34
N TYR A 174 -11.80 -14.91 -17.17
CA TYR A 174 -11.59 -15.70 -15.95
C TYR A 174 -12.85 -16.45 -15.52
N LYS A 175 -13.77 -16.70 -16.43
CA LYS A 175 -15.13 -17.24 -16.21
C LYS A 175 -15.19 -18.44 -15.28
N HIS A 176 -14.32 -19.42 -15.47
CA HIS A 176 -14.33 -20.64 -14.67
C HIS A 176 -14.02 -20.37 -13.19
N ASP A 177 -12.99 -19.59 -12.93
CA ASP A 177 -12.51 -19.29 -11.58
C ASP A 177 -13.48 -18.33 -10.87
N LEU A 178 -13.97 -17.30 -11.58
CA LEU A 178 -14.95 -16.36 -11.06
C LEU A 178 -16.29 -17.02 -10.73
N ALA A 179 -16.78 -17.95 -11.58
CA ALA A 179 -18.01 -18.68 -11.29
C ALA A 179 -17.88 -19.58 -10.05
N LYS A 180 -16.69 -20.17 -9.84
CA LYS A 180 -16.41 -20.97 -8.64
C LYS A 180 -16.37 -20.10 -7.38
N SER A 181 -15.68 -18.96 -7.43
CA SER A 181 -15.61 -18.00 -6.33
C SER A 181 -17.00 -17.42 -6.01
N ALA A 182 -17.78 -17.02 -7.04
CA ALA A 182 -19.13 -16.49 -6.87
C ALA A 182 -20.06 -17.47 -6.12
N ARG A 183 -20.02 -18.75 -6.47
CA ARG A 183 -20.79 -19.78 -5.76
C ARG A 183 -20.39 -19.90 -4.28
N LEU A 184 -19.10 -19.84 -3.96
CA LEU A 184 -18.63 -19.89 -2.57
C LEU A 184 -19.07 -18.64 -1.78
N LEU A 185 -19.11 -17.46 -2.42
CA LEU A 185 -19.66 -16.24 -1.81
C LEU A 185 -21.16 -16.38 -1.54
N GLU A 186 -21.93 -17.00 -2.45
CA GLU A 186 -23.35 -17.28 -2.25
C GLU A 186 -23.58 -18.28 -1.11
N GLU A 187 -22.78 -19.35 -1.03
CA GLU A 187 -22.81 -20.31 0.08
C GLU A 187 -22.52 -19.59 1.42
N ALA A 188 -21.49 -18.74 1.48
CA ALA A 188 -21.18 -17.95 2.67
C ALA A 188 -22.32 -17.00 3.06
N ALA A 189 -22.98 -16.37 2.10
CA ALA A 189 -24.14 -15.51 2.31
C ALA A 189 -25.35 -16.27 2.91
N GLY A 190 -25.47 -17.56 2.60
CA GLY A 190 -26.48 -18.45 3.20
C GLY A 190 -26.19 -18.85 4.65
N LEU A 191 -24.95 -18.77 5.09
CA LEU A 191 -24.48 -19.19 6.42
C LEU A 191 -24.45 -18.06 7.45
N THR A 192 -24.19 -16.81 7.03
CA THR A 192 -24.19 -15.66 7.94
C THR A 192 -25.60 -15.14 8.22
N SER A 193 -25.83 -14.70 9.45
CA SER A 193 -27.05 -13.98 9.84
C SER A 193 -26.90 -12.44 9.70
N ASN A 194 -25.69 -11.93 9.47
CA ASN A 194 -25.48 -10.50 9.30
C ASN A 194 -26.00 -10.03 7.95
N ALA A 195 -26.98 -9.10 7.98
CA ALA A 195 -27.68 -8.66 6.78
C ALA A 195 -26.79 -7.89 5.80
N THR A 196 -25.83 -7.09 6.30
CA THR A 196 -24.94 -6.29 5.46
C THR A 196 -23.89 -7.17 4.78
N LEU A 197 -23.30 -8.12 5.50
CA LEU A 197 -22.39 -9.11 4.94
C LEU A 197 -23.08 -9.95 3.87
N LYS A 198 -24.26 -10.49 4.19
CA LYS A 198 -25.05 -11.26 3.23
C LYS A 198 -25.33 -10.49 1.95
N ARG A 199 -25.76 -9.22 2.06
CA ARG A 199 -26.03 -8.36 0.90
C ARG A 199 -24.78 -8.15 0.05
N PHE A 200 -23.65 -7.85 0.69
CA PHE A 200 -22.39 -7.66 -0.03
C PHE A 200 -21.96 -8.91 -0.77
N LEU A 201 -21.99 -10.09 -0.11
CA LEU A 201 -21.53 -11.34 -0.70
C LEU A 201 -22.37 -11.74 -1.92
N LEU A 202 -23.70 -11.60 -1.85
CA LEU A 202 -24.58 -11.85 -2.99
C LEU A 202 -24.33 -10.87 -4.14
N ALA A 203 -24.19 -9.59 -3.85
CA ALA A 203 -23.89 -8.58 -4.86
C ALA A 203 -22.53 -8.83 -5.52
N ARG A 204 -21.50 -9.20 -4.73
CA ARG A 204 -20.15 -9.45 -5.25
C ARG A 204 -20.12 -10.74 -6.10
N GLY A 205 -20.80 -11.79 -5.68
CA GLY A 205 -20.96 -13.00 -6.50
C GLY A 205 -21.62 -12.70 -7.86
N ALA A 206 -22.66 -11.88 -7.86
CA ALA A 206 -23.30 -11.42 -9.10
C ALA A 206 -22.36 -10.57 -9.97
N ALA A 207 -21.56 -9.69 -9.35
CA ALA A 207 -20.57 -8.84 -10.04
C ALA A 207 -19.49 -9.68 -10.76
N PHE A 208 -19.02 -10.75 -10.15
CA PHE A 208 -18.07 -11.68 -10.79
C PHE A 208 -18.60 -12.30 -12.08
N LEU A 209 -19.93 -12.51 -12.17
CA LEU A 209 -20.58 -13.08 -13.35
C LEU A 209 -20.97 -12.04 -14.39
N SER A 210 -21.35 -10.83 -13.94
CA SER A 210 -21.83 -9.76 -14.83
C SER A 210 -20.74 -8.80 -15.32
N ASN A 211 -19.58 -8.77 -14.66
CA ASN A 211 -18.51 -7.77 -14.85
C ASN A 211 -18.88 -6.34 -14.43
N ASP A 212 -20.03 -6.15 -13.74
CA ASP A 212 -20.44 -4.85 -13.18
C ASP A 212 -20.32 -4.87 -11.66
N TYR A 213 -19.41 -4.08 -11.12
CA TYR A 213 -19.05 -4.07 -9.70
C TYR A 213 -19.77 -2.98 -8.90
N TYR A 214 -20.51 -2.07 -9.55
CA TYR A 214 -21.10 -0.90 -8.92
C TYR A 214 -21.96 -1.23 -7.68
N GLU A 215 -22.97 -2.08 -7.85
CA GLU A 215 -23.88 -2.46 -6.75
C GLU A 215 -23.15 -3.18 -5.61
N SER A 216 -22.14 -3.97 -5.94
CA SER A 216 -21.35 -4.65 -4.92
C SER A 216 -20.42 -3.71 -4.16
N ASP A 217 -19.86 -2.68 -4.80
CA ASP A 217 -19.06 -1.65 -4.14
C ASP A 217 -19.93 -0.76 -3.25
N MET A 218 -21.15 -0.43 -3.70
CA MET A 218 -22.15 0.24 -2.86
C MET A 218 -22.50 -0.57 -1.61
N ALA A 219 -22.66 -1.91 -1.75
CA ALA A 219 -22.92 -2.79 -0.62
C ALA A 219 -21.71 -2.94 0.30
N TRP A 220 -20.49 -2.93 -0.25
CA TRP A 220 -19.25 -2.98 0.52
C TRP A 220 -19.05 -1.71 1.37
N MET A 221 -19.42 -0.55 0.87
CA MET A 221 -19.40 0.68 1.67
C MET A 221 -20.33 0.61 2.89
N ASP A 222 -21.46 -0.11 2.78
CA ASP A 222 -22.41 -0.32 3.87
C ASP A 222 -22.07 -1.52 4.77
N LEU A 223 -21.00 -2.25 4.48
CA LEU A 223 -20.65 -3.45 5.25
C LEU A 223 -20.35 -3.08 6.71
N ASP A 224 -21.13 -3.65 7.62
CA ASP A 224 -21.00 -3.53 9.06
C ASP A 224 -21.20 -4.90 9.72
N ALA A 225 -20.13 -5.67 9.80
CA ALA A 225 -20.12 -7.05 10.30
C ALA A 225 -18.83 -7.33 11.07
N PRO A 226 -18.79 -8.37 11.92
CA PRO A 226 -17.56 -8.85 12.53
C PRO A 226 -16.52 -9.34 11.49
N ILE A 227 -16.99 -9.99 10.42
CA ILE A 227 -16.16 -10.33 9.27
C ILE A 227 -16.17 -9.13 8.30
N ASP A 228 -15.02 -8.53 8.08
CA ASP A 228 -14.80 -7.50 7.07
C ASP A 228 -14.02 -8.12 5.90
N ILE A 229 -14.64 -8.24 4.74
CA ILE A 229 -14.02 -8.83 3.58
C ILE A 229 -13.99 -7.85 2.41
N THR A 230 -12.84 -7.74 1.77
CA THR A 230 -12.63 -7.10 0.48
C THR A 230 -12.22 -8.20 -0.50
N ILE A 231 -12.91 -8.34 -1.63
CA ILE A 231 -12.64 -9.37 -2.63
C ILE A 231 -13.07 -8.87 -4.01
N GLY A 232 -12.14 -8.81 -4.96
CA GLY A 232 -12.42 -8.33 -6.32
C GLY A 232 -11.20 -7.78 -7.02
N PRO A 233 -11.38 -7.15 -8.21
CA PRO A 233 -10.32 -6.46 -8.92
C PRO A 233 -10.26 -4.99 -8.48
N TYR A 234 -9.12 -4.53 -7.96
CA TYR A 234 -9.00 -3.19 -7.41
C TYR A 234 -7.72 -2.46 -7.85
N GLU A 235 -6.53 -2.95 -7.48
CA GLU A 235 -5.30 -2.21 -7.68
C GLU A 235 -4.78 -2.28 -9.11
N THR A 236 -4.29 -1.15 -9.64
CA THR A 236 -3.88 -1.03 -11.05
C THR A 236 -2.36 -0.98 -11.25
N TYR A 237 -1.57 -1.18 -10.20
CA TYR A 237 -0.10 -1.03 -10.23
C TYR A 237 0.59 -2.00 -11.20
N ASN A 238 -0.01 -3.16 -11.46
CA ASN A 238 0.54 -4.15 -12.39
C ASN A 238 0.37 -3.80 -13.86
N ASP A 239 -0.50 -2.84 -14.19
CA ASP A 239 -0.59 -2.20 -15.50
C ASP A 239 0.31 -0.96 -15.56
N GLU A 240 1.60 -1.17 -15.78
CA GLU A 240 2.60 -0.10 -15.87
C GLU A 240 2.54 0.68 -17.21
N ILE A 241 1.67 0.25 -18.17
CA ILE A 241 1.50 0.98 -19.43
C ILE A 241 0.55 2.16 -19.26
N PHE A 242 -0.64 1.93 -18.68
CA PHE A 242 -1.70 2.93 -18.59
C PHE A 242 -2.27 3.10 -17.18
N GLY A 243 -2.13 2.10 -16.30
CA GLY A 243 -2.83 2.07 -15.01
C GLY A 243 -4.34 1.86 -15.14
N TYR A 244 -4.80 1.19 -16.20
CA TYR A 244 -6.22 0.97 -16.49
C TYR A 244 -6.75 -0.35 -15.94
N LYS A 245 -5.92 -1.37 -15.78
CA LYS A 245 -6.35 -2.74 -15.53
C LYS A 245 -6.17 -3.13 -14.08
N ALA A 246 -7.27 -3.57 -13.45
CA ALA A 246 -7.26 -3.93 -12.04
C ALA A 246 -6.84 -5.39 -11.80
N GLY A 247 -5.91 -5.59 -10.86
CA GLY A 247 -5.51 -6.89 -10.35
C GLY A 247 -6.56 -7.47 -9.40
N PHE A 248 -6.77 -8.77 -9.44
CA PHE A 248 -7.62 -9.45 -8.46
C PHE A 248 -6.89 -9.64 -7.14
N GLU A 249 -7.57 -9.24 -6.07
CA GLU A 249 -7.08 -9.39 -4.70
C GLU A 249 -8.21 -9.72 -3.73
N ALA A 250 -7.85 -10.24 -2.57
CA ALA A 250 -8.77 -10.42 -1.46
C ALA A 250 -8.08 -10.19 -0.13
N TYR A 251 -8.84 -9.63 0.82
CA TYR A 251 -8.50 -9.51 2.24
C TYR A 251 -9.67 -10.02 3.06
N VAL A 252 -9.50 -11.11 3.77
CA VAL A 252 -10.46 -11.67 4.71
C VAL A 252 -10.04 -11.27 6.11
N ASN A 253 -10.84 -10.47 6.77
CA ASN A 253 -10.48 -9.81 8.02
C ASN A 253 -11.52 -9.98 9.11
N LEU A 254 -11.10 -9.76 10.36
CA LEU A 254 -11.98 -9.50 11.49
C LEU A 254 -11.87 -8.05 11.93
N ARG A 255 -13.02 -7.40 12.18
CA ARG A 255 -13.06 -6.04 12.70
C ARG A 255 -12.47 -5.98 14.12
N ASP A 256 -11.60 -4.99 14.36
CA ASP A 256 -11.12 -4.64 15.70
C ASP A 256 -12.02 -3.55 16.30
N ASP A 257 -12.91 -3.95 17.20
CA ASP A 257 -13.90 -3.04 17.80
C ASP A 257 -13.24 -2.01 18.74
N VAL A 258 -12.12 -2.37 19.38
CA VAL A 258 -11.39 -1.47 20.30
C VAL A 258 -10.76 -0.32 19.52
N GLU A 259 -10.06 -0.63 18.45
CA GLU A 259 -9.44 0.39 17.59
C GLU A 259 -10.50 1.20 16.83
N THR A 260 -11.63 0.59 16.48
CA THR A 260 -12.75 1.31 15.85
C THR A 260 -13.32 2.40 16.77
N GLU A 261 -13.44 2.15 18.07
CA GLU A 261 -13.87 3.16 19.04
C GLU A 261 -12.81 4.26 19.24
N LYS A 262 -11.51 3.91 19.26
CA LYS A 262 -10.41 4.88 19.28
C LYS A 262 -10.48 5.85 18.09
N LEU A 263 -10.76 5.31 16.89
CA LEU A 263 -10.95 6.13 15.68
C LEU A 263 -12.13 7.08 15.75
N LYS A 264 -13.26 6.64 16.30
CA LYS A 264 -14.42 7.52 16.53
C LYS A 264 -14.06 8.69 17.43
N PHE A 265 -13.29 8.41 18.49
CA PHE A 265 -12.80 9.44 19.38
C PHE A 265 -11.93 10.46 18.65
N PHE A 266 -10.93 10.02 17.86
CA PHE A 266 -10.09 10.92 17.08
C PHE A 266 -10.93 11.73 16.06
N GLY A 267 -11.85 11.08 15.36
CA GLY A 267 -12.75 11.75 14.41
C GLY A 267 -13.56 12.88 15.04
N ALA A 268 -14.02 12.69 16.29
CA ALA A 268 -14.77 13.70 17.02
C ALA A 268 -13.95 14.95 17.38
N HIS A 269 -12.61 14.84 17.44
CA HIS A 269 -11.70 15.95 17.78
C HIS A 269 -11.01 16.59 16.56
N LEU A 270 -11.24 16.07 15.33
CA LEU A 270 -10.56 16.60 14.13
C LEU A 270 -10.82 18.09 13.89
N GLN A 271 -12.06 18.57 14.12
CA GLN A 271 -12.36 19.99 13.97
C GLN A 271 -11.62 20.85 15.01
N GLU A 272 -11.44 20.34 16.23
CA GLU A 272 -10.66 21.03 17.26
C GLU A 272 -9.18 21.11 16.82
N VAL A 273 -8.60 20.02 16.31
CA VAL A 273 -7.24 20.01 15.78
C VAL A 273 -7.09 20.97 14.62
N GLU A 274 -8.00 20.95 13.63
CA GLU A 274 -8.03 21.87 12.49
C GLU A 274 -8.01 23.34 12.93
N ASN A 275 -8.85 23.68 13.92
CA ASN A 275 -8.92 25.04 14.47
C ASN A 275 -7.64 25.49 15.19
N ASN A 276 -6.75 24.54 15.54
CA ASN A 276 -5.49 24.79 16.23
C ASN A 276 -4.24 24.53 15.38
N LEU A 277 -4.40 24.19 14.08
CA LEU A 277 -3.26 24.00 13.18
C LEU A 277 -2.32 25.21 13.20
N PRO A 278 -0.99 25.01 13.10
CA PRO A 278 0.00 26.09 13.28
C PRO A 278 0.14 26.97 12.03
N ILE A 279 -0.94 27.26 11.33
CA ILE A 279 -0.99 28.15 10.15
C ILE A 279 -1.88 29.38 10.42
N ASP A 280 -1.80 30.36 9.51
CA ASP A 280 -2.69 31.52 9.54
C ASP A 280 -4.16 31.05 9.59
N PRO A 281 -4.99 31.51 10.54
CA PRO A 281 -6.38 31.11 10.69
C PRO A 281 -7.22 31.21 9.42
N LYS A 282 -6.88 32.11 8.49
CA LYS A 282 -7.59 32.26 7.21
C LYS A 282 -7.49 31.03 6.30
N TYR A 283 -6.50 30.16 6.51
CA TYR A 283 -6.27 28.94 5.73
C TYR A 283 -6.86 27.69 6.38
N ARG A 284 -7.38 27.81 7.63
CA ARG A 284 -8.02 26.70 8.33
C ARG A 284 -9.42 26.47 7.80
N ASN A 285 -9.86 25.22 7.78
CA ASN A 285 -11.21 24.87 7.40
C ASN A 285 -12.20 25.19 8.53
N PRO A 286 -13.11 26.15 8.36
CA PRO A 286 -14.05 26.51 9.43
C PRO A 286 -15.02 25.36 9.75
N LYS A 287 -15.21 24.44 8.82
CA LYS A 287 -16.06 23.25 8.98
C LYS A 287 -15.52 22.13 8.10
N LEU A 288 -14.98 21.11 8.72
CA LEU A 288 -14.57 19.90 8.04
C LEU A 288 -15.77 19.16 7.44
N GLY A 289 -15.59 18.58 6.25
CA GLY A 289 -16.55 17.68 5.65
C GLY A 289 -16.66 16.36 6.40
N SER A 290 -17.56 15.50 5.94
CA SER A 290 -17.63 14.11 6.39
C SER A 290 -16.31 13.40 6.07
N GLN A 291 -15.68 12.83 7.07
CA GLN A 291 -14.45 12.05 6.88
C GLN A 291 -14.79 10.69 6.28
N ALA A 292 -13.89 10.18 5.44
CA ALA A 292 -13.98 8.81 4.95
C ALA A 292 -13.93 7.83 6.15
N PRO A 293 -14.83 6.83 6.21
CA PRO A 293 -14.79 5.86 7.29
C PRO A 293 -13.48 5.07 7.26
N ILE A 294 -12.85 4.97 8.42
CA ILE A 294 -11.68 4.11 8.62
C ILE A 294 -12.14 2.85 9.34
N ARG A 295 -11.68 1.70 8.90
CA ARG A 295 -11.86 0.40 9.55
C ARG A 295 -10.51 -0.13 10.00
N VAL A 296 -10.40 -0.53 11.25
CA VAL A 296 -9.24 -1.28 11.74
C VAL A 296 -9.65 -2.74 11.83
N VAL A 297 -8.83 -3.59 11.25
CA VAL A 297 -9.12 -5.02 11.14
C VAL A 297 -7.87 -5.85 11.44
N ASN A 298 -8.11 -7.11 11.82
CA ASN A 298 -7.08 -8.14 11.91
C ASN A 298 -7.24 -9.10 10.74
N GLU A 299 -6.24 -9.19 9.90
CA GLU A 299 -6.22 -10.03 8.70
C GLU A 299 -6.15 -11.50 9.08
N ILE A 300 -7.00 -12.31 8.44
CA ILE A 300 -6.99 -13.78 8.50
C ILE A 300 -6.28 -14.36 7.28
N LEU A 301 -6.52 -13.74 6.11
CA LEU A 301 -5.95 -14.16 4.83
C LEU A 301 -5.92 -12.98 3.86
N SER A 302 -4.82 -12.80 3.14
CA SER A 302 -4.78 -12.12 1.85
C SER A 302 -4.56 -13.09 0.69
N ALA A 303 -4.94 -12.69 -0.51
CA ALA A 303 -4.77 -13.48 -1.72
C ALA A 303 -4.69 -12.59 -2.96
N GLY A 304 -4.16 -13.13 -4.06
CA GLY A 304 -3.96 -12.39 -5.30
C GLY A 304 -2.90 -11.32 -5.15
N ASP A 305 -3.20 -10.10 -5.62
CA ASP A 305 -2.29 -8.95 -5.49
C ASP A 305 -2.03 -8.58 -4.01
N GLY A 306 -3.01 -8.81 -3.13
CA GLY A 306 -2.87 -8.58 -1.69
C GLY A 306 -1.84 -9.47 -0.99
N ASP A 307 -1.50 -10.64 -1.57
CA ASP A 307 -0.47 -11.58 -1.07
C ASP A 307 0.71 -11.64 -2.06
N HIS A 308 1.13 -10.50 -2.59
CA HIS A 308 2.16 -10.38 -3.60
C HIS A 308 3.30 -9.47 -3.12
N GLY A 309 4.52 -9.99 -3.04
CA GLY A 309 5.71 -9.21 -2.70
C GLY A 309 5.61 -8.53 -1.32
N VAL A 310 5.75 -7.21 -1.31
CA VAL A 310 5.63 -6.39 -0.08
C VAL A 310 4.17 -6.34 0.35
N GLN A 311 3.89 -6.79 1.57
CA GLN A 311 2.53 -6.92 2.07
C GLN A 311 1.84 -5.58 2.28
N THR A 312 0.57 -5.49 1.90
CA THR A 312 -0.29 -4.34 2.13
C THR A 312 -0.50 -4.11 3.63
N ALA A 313 -0.40 -2.87 4.08
CA ALA A 313 -0.61 -2.48 5.48
C ALA A 313 -1.93 -1.72 5.68
N ALA A 314 -2.43 -1.08 4.62
CA ALA A 314 -3.71 -0.40 4.54
C ALA A 314 -4.12 -0.21 3.08
N TYR A 315 -5.41 -0.03 2.80
CA TYR A 315 -5.93 0.28 1.48
C TYR A 315 -7.15 1.20 1.55
N ASN A 316 -7.41 1.94 0.48
CA ASN A 316 -8.51 2.89 0.38
C ASN A 316 -9.32 2.63 -0.89
N LEU A 317 -10.56 2.20 -0.74
CA LEU A 317 -11.44 1.75 -1.81
C LEU A 317 -12.87 2.31 -1.64
N PRO A 318 -13.75 2.23 -2.64
CA PRO A 318 -13.53 1.69 -3.98
C PRO A 318 -12.85 2.70 -4.92
N ASN A 319 -12.46 2.23 -6.12
CA ASN A 319 -11.93 3.08 -7.19
C ASN A 319 -13.03 3.60 -8.15
N ASP A 320 -14.28 3.15 -8.01
CA ASP A 320 -15.39 3.60 -8.85
C ASP A 320 -15.85 5.01 -8.42
N GLU A 321 -15.58 6.01 -9.25
CA GLU A 321 -15.92 7.40 -9.02
C GLU A 321 -17.45 7.63 -8.77
N ARG A 322 -18.31 6.77 -9.31
CA ARG A 322 -19.74 6.83 -9.07
C ARG A 322 -20.07 6.49 -7.61
N VAL A 323 -19.37 5.51 -7.04
CA VAL A 323 -19.51 5.11 -5.64
C VAL A 323 -18.87 6.17 -4.74
N VAL A 324 -17.66 6.63 -5.09
CA VAL A 324 -16.95 7.68 -4.35
C VAL A 324 -17.79 8.96 -4.27
N THR A 325 -18.42 9.37 -5.37
CA THR A 325 -19.30 10.55 -5.38
C THR A 325 -20.50 10.40 -4.46
N GLN A 326 -21.07 9.18 -4.32
CA GLN A 326 -22.30 8.96 -3.55
C GLN A 326 -22.05 8.62 -2.08
N LYS A 327 -20.98 7.88 -1.79
CA LYS A 327 -20.69 7.33 -0.45
C LYS A 327 -19.30 7.66 0.08
N GLY A 328 -18.46 8.32 -0.70
CA GLY A 328 -17.04 8.48 -0.38
C GLY A 328 -16.26 7.19 -0.57
N SER A 329 -15.10 7.13 0.04
CA SER A 329 -14.23 5.95 0.11
C SER A 329 -14.17 5.42 1.54
N LYS A 330 -13.71 4.17 1.71
CA LYS A 330 -13.47 3.55 3.01
C LYS A 330 -12.02 3.09 3.09
N ARG A 331 -11.34 3.49 4.15
CA ARG A 331 -9.96 3.07 4.43
C ARG A 331 -9.96 1.89 5.38
N VAL A 332 -9.23 0.86 5.05
CA VAL A 332 -9.07 -0.34 5.87
C VAL A 332 -7.61 -0.47 6.30
N MET A 333 -7.38 -0.64 7.58
CA MET A 333 -6.04 -0.75 8.18
C MET A 333 -5.85 -2.13 8.79
N LEU A 334 -4.82 -2.84 8.34
CA LEU A 334 -4.51 -4.20 8.73
C LEU A 334 -3.60 -4.19 9.97
N LYS A 335 -4.19 -4.18 11.18
CA LYS A 335 -3.46 -3.97 12.44
C LYS A 335 -2.43 -5.06 12.72
N ASN A 336 -2.84 -6.34 12.63
CA ASN A 336 -1.92 -7.45 12.90
C ASN A 336 -0.80 -7.58 11.86
N VAL A 337 -1.03 -7.16 10.61
CA VAL A 337 0.03 -7.03 9.60
C VAL A 337 1.02 -5.95 9.99
N GLN A 338 0.53 -4.79 10.45
CA GLN A 338 1.39 -3.70 10.90
C GLN A 338 2.17 -4.09 12.16
N GLU A 339 1.55 -4.84 13.09
CA GLU A 339 2.22 -5.39 14.27
C GLU A 339 3.32 -6.40 13.89
N ALA A 340 3.02 -7.29 12.95
CA ALA A 340 4.00 -8.22 12.41
C ALA A 340 5.20 -7.49 11.77
N LYS A 341 4.94 -6.47 10.95
CA LYS A 341 5.99 -5.62 10.37
C LYS A 341 6.77 -4.84 11.43
N TYR A 342 6.10 -4.35 12.47
CA TYR A 342 6.76 -3.69 13.60
C TYR A 342 7.80 -4.62 14.25
N HIS A 343 7.41 -5.85 14.58
CA HIS A 343 8.32 -6.82 15.22
C HIS A 343 9.42 -7.32 14.26
N ALA A 344 9.07 -7.61 13.01
CA ALA A 344 10.02 -8.17 12.04
C ALA A 344 11.04 -7.14 11.52
N THR A 345 10.65 -5.86 11.41
CA THR A 345 11.48 -4.83 10.78
C THR A 345 11.81 -3.67 11.70
N LEU A 346 10.82 -3.04 12.35
CA LEU A 346 11.03 -1.81 13.10
C LEU A 346 11.80 -2.03 14.41
N GLU A 347 11.52 -3.09 15.15
CA GLU A 347 12.30 -3.42 16.36
C GLU A 347 13.79 -3.70 16.05
N PRO A 348 14.14 -4.52 15.05
CA PRO A 348 15.55 -4.65 14.65
C PRO A 348 16.18 -3.34 14.18
N ILE A 349 15.45 -2.52 13.41
CA ILE A 349 15.91 -1.20 12.98
C ILE A 349 16.22 -0.32 14.20
N SER A 350 15.31 -0.26 15.17
CA SER A 350 15.46 0.58 16.35
C SER A 350 16.74 0.26 17.15
N LYS A 351 17.10 -1.04 17.24
CA LYS A 351 18.33 -1.50 17.91
C LYS A 351 19.60 -1.00 17.21
N ARG A 352 19.53 -0.66 15.93
CA ARG A 352 20.66 -0.18 15.13
C ARG A 352 20.70 1.35 15.04
N VAL A 353 19.55 1.99 14.93
CA VAL A 353 19.46 3.44 14.67
C VAL A 353 19.21 4.28 15.94
N LEU A 354 18.67 3.72 17.01
CA LEU A 354 18.48 4.46 18.26
C LEU A 354 19.66 4.29 19.21
N THR A 355 19.94 5.34 20.02
CA THR A 355 20.85 5.19 21.16
C THR A 355 20.30 4.16 22.15
N SER A 356 21.16 3.49 22.90
CA SER A 356 20.75 2.46 23.86
C SER A 356 19.77 2.98 24.92
N THR A 357 19.88 4.26 25.25
CA THR A 357 18.98 4.95 26.20
C THR A 357 17.59 5.22 25.64
N SER A 358 17.45 5.31 24.30
CA SER A 358 16.18 5.57 23.63
C SER A 358 15.43 4.28 23.25
N GLN A 359 16.12 3.14 23.09
CA GLN A 359 15.50 1.88 22.67
C GLN A 359 14.32 1.41 23.53
N PRO A 360 14.33 1.57 24.89
CA PRO A 360 13.19 1.16 25.72
C PRO A 360 11.91 1.96 25.48
N ASP A 361 11.99 3.11 24.81
CA ASP A 361 10.83 3.95 24.50
C ASP A 361 10.12 3.56 23.20
N LEU A 362 10.61 2.55 22.47
CA LEU A 362 9.93 2.03 21.28
C LEU A 362 8.59 1.39 21.69
N SER A 363 7.50 1.72 20.98
CA SER A 363 6.14 1.31 21.35
C SER A 363 5.30 1.01 20.11
N PHE A 364 4.70 -0.19 20.05
CA PHE A 364 3.75 -0.53 18.98
C PHE A 364 2.52 0.37 19.03
N ASP A 365 1.96 0.64 20.21
CA ASP A 365 0.78 1.51 20.33
C ASP A 365 1.08 2.92 19.79
N SER A 366 2.26 3.48 20.10
CA SER A 366 2.68 4.77 19.53
C SER A 366 2.88 4.71 18.02
N PHE A 367 3.43 3.62 17.48
CA PHE A 367 3.60 3.40 16.05
C PHE A 367 2.24 3.34 15.35
N PHE A 368 1.34 2.49 15.80
CA PHE A 368 0.04 2.29 15.20
C PHE A 368 -0.86 3.52 15.35
N THR A 369 -0.86 4.16 16.52
CA THR A 369 -1.64 5.38 16.77
C THR A 369 -1.15 6.55 15.89
N HIS A 370 0.16 6.66 15.64
CA HIS A 370 0.67 7.65 14.70
C HIS A 370 0.21 7.38 13.27
N ILE A 371 0.19 6.12 12.82
CA ILE A 371 -0.35 5.77 11.49
C ILE A 371 -1.83 6.15 11.40
N LEU A 372 -2.65 5.87 12.44
CA LEU A 372 -4.04 6.32 12.48
C LEU A 372 -4.16 7.84 12.37
N ALA A 373 -3.31 8.57 13.10
CA ALA A 373 -3.27 10.02 13.06
C ALA A 373 -2.84 10.56 11.70
N HIS A 374 -1.84 9.94 11.05
CA HIS A 374 -1.42 10.24 9.69
C HIS A 374 -2.59 10.12 8.71
N GLU A 375 -3.31 8.99 8.75
CA GLU A 375 -4.45 8.73 7.87
C GLU A 375 -5.60 9.74 8.05
N LEU A 376 -5.85 10.16 9.29
CA LEU A 376 -6.83 11.20 9.58
C LEU A 376 -6.33 12.58 9.12
N SER A 377 -5.03 12.82 9.18
CA SER A 377 -4.40 14.09 8.81
C SER A 377 -4.43 14.38 7.31
N HIS A 378 -4.67 13.37 6.48
CA HIS A 378 -5.04 13.61 5.07
C HIS A 378 -6.37 14.36 4.92
N GLY A 379 -7.25 14.30 5.91
CA GLY A 379 -8.55 14.96 5.90
C GLY A 379 -8.58 16.39 6.46
N ILE A 380 -7.46 16.90 7.01
CA ILE A 380 -7.35 18.23 7.61
C ILE A 380 -6.28 19.08 6.92
N GLY A 381 -6.34 20.40 7.11
CA GLY A 381 -5.51 21.36 6.42
C GLY A 381 -6.09 21.82 5.06
N PRO A 382 -5.31 22.52 4.22
CA PRO A 382 -5.76 23.12 2.99
C PRO A 382 -6.02 22.11 1.87
N HIS A 383 -7.27 21.92 1.43
CA HIS A 383 -7.63 21.05 0.29
C HIS A 383 -8.12 21.84 -0.92
N GLN A 384 -8.91 22.89 -0.68
CA GLN A 384 -9.34 23.85 -1.69
C GLN A 384 -8.73 25.19 -1.35
N ILE A 385 -7.99 25.76 -2.27
CA ILE A 385 -7.28 27.03 -2.09
C ILE A 385 -7.67 28.02 -3.19
N THR A 386 -7.44 29.30 -2.92
CA THR A 386 -7.68 30.36 -3.91
C THR A 386 -6.39 31.11 -4.16
N ILE A 387 -5.96 31.15 -5.41
CA ILE A 387 -4.76 31.88 -5.85
C ILE A 387 -5.17 32.90 -6.92
N ALA A 388 -4.93 34.17 -6.65
CA ALA A 388 -5.31 35.26 -7.56
C ALA A 388 -6.77 35.12 -8.05
N ASP A 389 -7.71 34.95 -7.13
CA ASP A 389 -9.17 34.76 -7.36
C ASP A 389 -9.55 33.49 -8.14
N ARG A 390 -8.62 32.58 -8.40
CA ARG A 390 -8.87 31.27 -9.02
C ARG A 390 -8.95 30.17 -7.95
N ALA A 391 -10.09 29.48 -7.90
CA ALA A 391 -10.23 28.27 -7.10
C ALA A 391 -9.35 27.15 -7.69
N THR A 392 -8.58 26.49 -6.85
CA THR A 392 -7.64 25.42 -7.21
C THR A 392 -7.40 24.48 -6.02
N SER A 393 -6.43 23.59 -6.11
CA SER A 393 -6.03 22.70 -5.03
C SER A 393 -4.50 22.65 -4.89
N PRO A 394 -3.95 22.29 -3.72
CA PRO A 394 -2.52 22.05 -3.55
C PRO A 394 -1.95 21.10 -4.59
N ARG A 395 -2.68 20.01 -4.89
CA ARG A 395 -2.29 19.02 -5.91
C ARG A 395 -2.07 19.66 -7.29
N GLN A 396 -2.97 20.54 -7.72
CA GLN A 396 -2.85 21.20 -9.03
C GLN A 396 -1.68 22.18 -9.09
N GLU A 397 -1.43 22.90 -8.00
CA GLU A 397 -0.36 23.89 -7.94
C GLU A 397 1.02 23.28 -7.72
N LEU A 398 1.14 22.28 -6.86
CA LEU A 398 2.42 21.62 -6.54
C LEU A 398 2.82 20.53 -7.54
N LYS A 399 1.88 20.05 -8.38
CA LYS A 399 2.12 19.11 -9.48
C LYS A 399 2.83 17.82 -8.99
N GLU A 400 3.97 17.47 -9.62
CA GLU A 400 4.77 16.29 -9.28
C GLU A 400 5.40 16.32 -7.88
N LEU A 401 5.44 17.48 -7.23
CA LEU A 401 5.95 17.62 -5.87
C LEU A 401 4.89 17.31 -4.81
N TYR A 402 3.61 17.33 -5.21
CA TYR A 402 2.48 17.23 -4.27
C TYR A 402 2.55 16.00 -3.39
N SER A 403 2.73 14.82 -3.97
CA SER A 403 2.70 13.58 -3.19
C SER A 403 3.73 13.56 -2.06
N ALA A 404 4.97 14.00 -2.30
CA ALA A 404 5.99 14.03 -1.26
C ALA A 404 5.70 15.08 -0.16
N ILE A 405 5.07 16.20 -0.51
CA ILE A 405 4.68 17.23 0.46
C ILE A 405 3.46 16.78 1.27
N GLU A 406 2.43 16.22 0.63
CA GLU A 406 1.21 15.73 1.28
C GLU A 406 1.49 14.59 2.27
N GLU A 407 2.33 13.61 1.89
CA GLU A 407 2.74 12.52 2.79
C GLU A 407 3.52 13.05 4.00
N ALA A 408 4.43 14.00 3.76
CA ALA A 408 5.15 14.64 4.85
C ALA A 408 4.23 15.48 5.75
N LYS A 409 3.23 16.18 5.15
CA LYS A 409 2.21 16.92 5.89
C LYS A 409 1.38 15.97 6.74
N ALA A 410 0.92 14.86 6.21
CA ALA A 410 0.12 13.89 6.95
C ALA A 410 0.89 13.31 8.14
N ASP A 411 2.16 12.92 7.96
CA ASP A 411 3.04 12.45 9.03
C ASP A 411 3.18 13.49 10.17
N VAL A 412 3.52 14.71 9.80
CA VAL A 412 3.87 15.77 10.77
C VAL A 412 2.63 16.35 11.45
N THR A 413 1.54 16.52 10.69
CA THR A 413 0.24 16.93 11.26
C THR A 413 -0.32 15.83 12.18
N GLY A 414 -0.08 14.55 11.88
CA GLY A 414 -0.38 13.43 12.77
C GLY A 414 0.35 13.52 14.11
N LEU A 415 1.65 13.85 14.09
CA LEU A 415 2.41 14.11 15.31
C LEU A 415 1.87 15.34 16.08
N PHE A 416 1.56 16.42 15.36
CA PHE A 416 0.97 17.62 15.94
C PHE A 416 -0.38 17.32 16.60
N MET A 417 -1.25 16.56 15.94
CA MET A 417 -2.54 16.14 16.46
C MET A 417 -2.39 15.34 17.74
N LEU A 418 -1.54 14.33 17.78
CA LEU A 418 -1.33 13.51 18.98
C LEU A 418 -0.75 14.33 20.12
N GLN A 419 0.21 15.23 19.83
CA GLN A 419 0.75 16.14 20.83
C GLN A 419 -0.31 17.09 21.39
N HIS A 420 -1.18 17.64 20.52
CA HIS A 420 -2.30 18.48 20.94
C HIS A 420 -3.24 17.73 21.91
N LEU A 421 -3.59 16.49 21.58
CA LEU A 421 -4.46 15.66 22.41
C LEU A 421 -3.81 15.32 23.76
N TYR A 422 -2.48 15.08 23.83
CA TYR A 422 -1.74 14.88 25.08
C TYR A 422 -1.70 16.17 25.93
N ASP A 423 -1.36 17.30 25.33
CA ASP A 423 -1.25 18.60 26.02
C ASP A 423 -2.59 19.03 26.65
N HIS A 424 -3.72 18.68 26.01
CA HIS A 424 -5.07 18.96 26.51
C HIS A 424 -5.66 17.82 27.38
N LYS A 425 -4.88 16.75 27.63
CA LYS A 425 -5.29 15.58 28.43
C LYS A 425 -6.55 14.90 27.89
N LEU A 426 -6.74 14.94 26.58
CA LEU A 426 -7.86 14.30 25.89
C LEU A 426 -7.59 12.80 25.69
N ILE A 427 -6.32 12.42 25.57
CA ILE A 427 -5.89 11.02 25.58
C ILE A 427 -4.84 10.80 26.68
N ASP A 428 -4.88 9.61 27.29
CA ASP A 428 -3.87 9.15 28.21
C ASP A 428 -2.96 8.14 27.49
N GLY A 429 -1.77 8.59 27.10
CA GLY A 429 -0.74 7.72 26.52
C GLY A 429 0.13 7.03 27.58
N GLY A 430 -0.22 7.16 28.85
CA GLY A 430 0.53 6.62 29.99
C GLY A 430 1.87 7.33 30.27
N ALA A 431 2.66 6.73 31.13
CA ALA A 431 3.97 7.27 31.46
C ALA A 431 4.87 7.38 30.24
N HIS A 432 5.44 8.57 30.05
CA HIS A 432 6.37 8.87 28.95
C HIS A 432 5.74 8.79 27.52
N ALA A 433 4.42 9.04 27.38
CA ALA A 433 3.72 8.98 26.10
C ALA A 433 4.40 9.78 24.98
N GLU A 434 4.76 11.04 25.24
CA GLU A 434 5.46 11.89 24.28
C GLU A 434 6.83 11.34 23.89
N ARG A 435 7.59 10.82 24.86
CA ARG A 435 8.89 10.21 24.59
C ARG A 435 8.72 8.98 23.69
N LYS A 436 7.75 8.11 23.98
CA LYS A 436 7.43 6.93 23.16
C LYS A 436 7.00 7.34 21.75
N LEU A 437 6.13 8.34 21.62
CA LEU A 437 5.66 8.84 20.32
C LEU A 437 6.83 9.26 19.44
N TYR A 438 7.64 10.21 19.90
CA TYR A 438 8.70 10.78 19.07
C TYR A 438 9.88 9.82 18.86
N THR A 439 10.19 8.96 19.83
CA THR A 439 11.24 7.95 19.66
C THR A 439 10.83 6.87 18.68
N THR A 440 9.58 6.41 18.75
CA THR A 440 9.03 5.43 17.81
C THR A 440 8.93 6.02 16.40
N TYR A 441 8.48 7.28 16.30
CA TYR A 441 8.46 7.98 15.02
C TYR A 441 9.87 8.08 14.42
N LEU A 442 10.87 8.51 15.20
CA LEU A 442 12.27 8.57 14.75
C LEU A 442 12.76 7.21 14.20
N ALA A 443 12.48 6.12 14.92
CA ALA A 443 12.85 4.78 14.42
C ALA A 443 12.13 4.42 13.11
N SER A 444 10.83 4.75 12.99
CA SER A 444 10.01 4.45 11.81
C SER A 444 10.48 5.20 10.57
N THR A 445 11.10 6.39 10.72
CA THR A 445 11.65 7.12 9.58
C THR A 445 12.68 6.30 8.82
N PHE A 446 13.52 5.53 9.52
CA PHE A 446 14.54 4.69 8.89
C PHE A 446 13.95 3.46 8.19
N ARG A 447 12.78 2.98 8.60
CA ARG A 447 12.04 1.96 7.85
C ARG A 447 11.61 2.51 6.49
N THR A 448 10.98 3.67 6.47
CA THR A 448 10.49 4.33 5.26
C THR A 448 11.63 4.74 4.31
N LEU A 449 12.74 5.27 4.83
CA LEU A 449 13.91 5.65 4.04
C LEU A 449 14.51 4.48 3.24
N ARG A 450 14.29 3.22 3.63
CA ARG A 450 14.77 2.04 2.89
C ARG A 450 14.07 1.84 1.54
N PHE A 451 12.91 2.44 1.33
CA PHE A 451 12.21 2.44 0.02
C PHE A 451 12.88 3.36 -1.01
N GLY A 452 13.78 4.24 -0.55
CA GLY A 452 14.56 5.13 -1.41
C GLY A 452 13.86 6.43 -1.76
N LEU A 453 14.63 7.34 -2.40
CA LEU A 453 14.18 8.72 -2.68
C LEU A 453 13.32 8.86 -3.95
N LYS A 454 13.13 7.81 -4.72
CA LYS A 454 12.20 7.80 -5.87
C LYS A 454 10.75 7.70 -5.39
N ASP A 455 10.55 7.03 -4.27
CA ASP A 455 9.27 6.92 -3.59
C ASP A 455 8.90 8.24 -2.90
N ALA A 456 7.62 8.64 -2.96
CA ALA A 456 7.13 9.89 -2.37
C ALA A 456 7.30 9.92 -0.84
N HIS A 457 6.98 8.81 -0.17
CA HIS A 457 7.17 8.68 1.29
C HIS A 457 8.66 8.74 1.64
N GLY A 458 9.53 8.03 0.90
CA GLY A 458 10.97 8.04 1.14
C GLY A 458 11.58 9.43 0.99
N LYS A 459 11.17 10.20 -0.02
CA LYS A 459 11.64 11.58 -0.25
C LYS A 459 11.11 12.54 0.81
N GLY A 460 9.82 12.47 1.12
CA GLY A 460 9.20 13.25 2.19
C GLY A 460 9.82 12.95 3.55
N MET A 461 10.10 11.68 3.84
CA MET A 461 10.73 11.26 5.09
C MET A 461 12.18 11.75 5.22
N ALA A 462 12.97 11.72 4.13
CA ALA A 462 14.33 12.31 4.15
C ALA A 462 14.29 13.80 4.48
N MET A 463 13.34 14.53 3.91
CA MET A 463 13.12 15.95 4.20
C MET A 463 12.77 16.17 5.67
N GLN A 464 11.86 15.40 6.24
CA GLN A 464 11.44 15.50 7.64
C GLN A 464 12.60 15.23 8.60
N VAL A 465 13.38 14.15 8.41
CA VAL A 465 14.53 13.83 9.25
C VAL A 465 15.56 14.94 9.22
N ASN A 466 15.87 15.48 8.03
CA ASN A 466 16.83 16.58 7.89
C ASN A 466 16.33 17.87 8.56
N TYR A 467 15.06 18.24 8.35
CA TYR A 467 14.48 19.43 8.97
C TYR A 467 14.50 19.33 10.50
N LEU A 468 14.00 18.21 11.05
CA LEU A 468 13.95 18.00 12.50
C LEU A 468 15.36 17.93 13.12
N THR A 469 16.35 17.43 12.39
CA THR A 469 17.76 17.44 12.82
C THR A 469 18.32 18.86 12.81
N ASP A 470 18.08 19.65 11.75
CA ASP A 470 18.54 21.04 11.64
C ASP A 470 17.94 21.92 12.74
N LYS A 471 16.69 21.64 13.15
CA LYS A 471 16.03 22.31 14.29
C LYS A 471 16.45 21.76 15.66
N GLY A 472 17.25 20.72 15.68
CA GLY A 472 17.75 20.08 16.89
C GLY A 472 16.70 19.24 17.64
N GLY A 473 15.59 18.89 16.99
CA GLY A 473 14.57 17.94 17.51
C GLY A 473 15.09 16.51 17.48
N PHE A 474 15.82 16.13 16.41
CA PHE A 474 16.59 14.91 16.35
C PHE A 474 18.08 15.22 16.52
N ILE A 475 18.80 14.34 17.20
CA ILE A 475 20.24 14.42 17.41
C ILE A 475 20.88 13.22 16.73
N ALA A 476 21.67 13.47 15.69
CA ALA A 476 22.49 12.47 15.04
C ALA A 476 23.81 12.30 15.79
N ARG A 477 24.24 11.06 16.04
CA ARG A 477 25.52 10.69 16.61
C ARG A 477 26.51 10.28 15.54
N GLU A 478 27.80 10.36 15.80
CA GLU A 478 28.87 10.01 14.85
C GLU A 478 28.83 8.52 14.41
N ASP A 479 28.35 7.64 15.27
CA ASP A 479 28.18 6.21 15.00
C ASP A 479 26.95 5.85 14.15
N GLY A 480 26.19 6.86 13.68
CA GLY A 480 24.98 6.69 12.89
C GLY A 480 23.74 6.41 13.73
N ARG A 481 23.82 6.55 15.05
CA ARG A 481 22.66 6.46 15.93
C ARG A 481 21.99 7.82 16.08
N PHE A 482 20.73 7.77 16.45
CA PHE A 482 19.88 8.95 16.63
C PHE A 482 19.16 8.89 17.98
N GLU A 483 18.79 10.06 18.47
CA GLU A 483 17.91 10.21 19.63
C GLU A 483 17.05 11.46 19.51
N VAL A 484 15.99 11.53 20.29
CA VAL A 484 15.06 12.66 20.33
C VAL A 484 15.48 13.65 21.41
N ASN A 485 15.53 14.93 21.05
CA ASN A 485 15.63 16.02 21.99
C ASN A 485 14.23 16.48 22.42
N LEU A 486 13.76 16.02 23.57
CA LEU A 486 12.40 16.29 24.06
C LEU A 486 12.11 17.77 24.33
N GLU A 487 13.13 18.60 24.58
CA GLU A 487 12.96 20.05 24.77
C GLU A 487 12.66 20.78 23.47
N LYS A 488 13.14 20.24 22.32
CA LYS A 488 13.07 20.91 21.02
C LYS A 488 12.11 20.25 20.04
N ILE A 489 11.83 18.94 20.18
CA ILE A 489 11.07 18.21 19.17
C ILE A 489 9.67 18.78 18.92
N LYS A 490 8.94 19.15 19.98
CA LYS A 490 7.59 19.74 19.86
C LYS A 490 7.58 20.99 18.99
N SER A 491 8.50 21.92 19.27
CA SER A 491 8.62 23.16 18.49
C SER A 491 9.09 22.90 17.06
N ALA A 492 10.00 21.95 16.87
CA ALA A 492 10.50 21.59 15.55
C ALA A 492 9.40 20.96 14.67
N VAL A 493 8.58 20.06 15.24
CA VAL A 493 7.41 19.45 14.56
C VAL A 493 6.38 20.53 14.22
N ARG A 494 6.05 21.43 15.18
CA ARG A 494 5.12 22.54 14.93
C ARG A 494 5.60 23.49 13.83
N ASP A 495 6.90 23.78 13.79
CA ASP A 495 7.48 24.62 12.74
C ASP A 495 7.42 23.97 11.37
N LEU A 496 7.74 22.65 11.29
CA LEU A 496 7.67 21.89 10.04
C LEU A 496 6.21 21.78 9.55
N ASP A 497 5.29 21.49 10.45
CA ASP A 497 3.86 21.40 10.13
C ASP A 497 3.34 22.73 9.57
N ARG A 498 3.68 23.86 10.22
CA ARG A 498 3.35 25.20 9.70
C ARG A 498 3.90 25.42 8.30
N ASP A 499 5.16 25.06 8.06
CA ASP A 499 5.83 25.33 6.79
C ASP A 499 5.20 24.48 5.67
N LEU A 500 4.90 23.20 5.91
CA LEU A 500 4.22 22.30 4.97
C LEU A 500 2.78 22.77 4.66
N LEU A 501 2.00 23.03 5.70
CA LEU A 501 0.62 23.52 5.56
C LEU A 501 0.58 24.89 4.84
N THR A 502 1.58 25.77 5.05
CA THR A 502 1.67 27.06 4.35
C THR A 502 1.99 26.86 2.87
N ILE A 503 2.89 25.94 2.52
CA ILE A 503 3.19 25.58 1.12
C ILE A 503 1.90 25.10 0.43
N GLU A 504 1.13 24.25 1.06
CA GLU A 504 -0.13 23.77 0.50
C GLU A 504 -1.18 24.87 0.40
N ALA A 505 -1.36 25.66 1.46
CA ALA A 505 -2.34 26.75 1.50
C ALA A 505 -2.10 27.83 0.44
N THR A 506 -0.86 28.05 0.07
CA THR A 506 -0.46 29.07 -0.91
C THR A 506 -0.20 28.49 -2.30
N GLY A 507 -0.15 27.14 -2.43
CA GLY A 507 0.22 26.47 -3.67
C GLY A 507 1.65 26.84 -4.14
N ASP A 508 2.55 27.13 -3.20
CA ASP A 508 3.91 27.64 -3.51
C ASP A 508 4.82 26.51 -4.00
N TYR A 509 4.77 26.27 -5.31
CA TYR A 509 5.64 25.30 -5.98
C TYR A 509 7.13 25.58 -5.76
N ALA A 510 7.54 26.87 -5.74
CA ALA A 510 8.95 27.22 -5.58
C ALA A 510 9.46 26.88 -4.17
N ALA A 511 8.66 27.16 -3.14
CA ALA A 511 8.97 26.80 -1.76
C ALA A 511 9.00 25.26 -1.58
N ALA A 512 8.03 24.53 -2.13
CA ALA A 512 8.00 23.06 -2.12
C ALA A 512 9.25 22.48 -2.78
N LYS A 513 9.59 22.97 -3.98
CA LYS A 513 10.78 22.54 -4.71
C LYS A 513 12.06 22.80 -3.93
N LYS A 514 12.21 24.00 -3.39
CA LYS A 514 13.36 24.37 -2.56
C LYS A 514 13.49 23.44 -1.36
N MET A 515 12.42 23.22 -0.61
CA MET A 515 12.42 22.36 0.57
C MET A 515 12.85 20.92 0.22
N LEU A 516 12.28 20.34 -0.84
CA LEU A 516 12.62 18.98 -1.27
C LEU A 516 14.02 18.88 -1.87
N ASP A 517 14.51 19.88 -2.59
CA ASP A 517 15.85 19.88 -3.16
C ASP A 517 16.95 20.04 -2.08
N GLU A 518 16.69 20.83 -1.05
CA GLU A 518 17.65 21.08 0.04
C GLU A 518 17.63 19.96 1.09
N LEU A 519 16.46 19.44 1.42
CA LEU A 519 16.24 18.52 2.54
C LEU A 519 15.86 17.09 2.11
N GLY A 520 15.23 16.88 0.95
CA GLY A 520 14.79 15.55 0.48
C GLY A 520 15.96 14.69 -0.04
N LYS A 521 17.03 14.56 0.73
CA LYS A 521 18.25 13.81 0.38
C LYS A 521 18.83 13.06 1.56
N VAL A 522 19.53 11.97 1.30
CA VAL A 522 20.23 11.20 2.32
C VAL A 522 21.53 11.93 2.69
N ARG A 523 21.61 12.44 3.92
CA ARG A 523 22.83 13.07 4.47
C ARG A 523 23.78 12.02 5.07
N PRO A 524 25.08 12.33 5.32
CA PRO A 524 26.05 11.35 5.79
C PRO A 524 25.64 10.54 7.03
N SER A 525 25.03 11.18 8.04
CA SER A 525 24.54 10.49 9.24
C SER A 525 23.43 9.46 8.92
N MET A 526 22.51 9.84 8.03
CA MET A 526 21.46 8.93 7.55
C MET A 526 22.05 7.78 6.72
N GLN A 527 23.05 8.07 5.87
CA GLN A 527 23.74 7.05 5.08
C GLN A 527 24.43 6.02 5.97
N THR A 528 25.08 6.46 7.04
CA THR A 528 25.70 5.59 8.04
C THR A 528 24.65 4.70 8.72
N ALA A 529 23.54 5.30 9.17
CA ALA A 529 22.44 4.55 9.78
C ALA A 529 21.84 3.51 8.84
N LEU A 530 21.52 3.90 7.59
CA LEU A 530 20.97 2.99 6.58
C LEU A 530 21.93 1.86 6.22
N GLY A 531 23.24 2.13 6.18
CA GLY A 531 24.28 1.12 5.96
C GLY A 531 24.28 0.00 7.02
N ASN A 532 23.84 0.31 8.24
CA ASN A 532 23.74 -0.65 9.34
C ASN A 532 22.47 -1.52 9.28
N LEU A 533 21.60 -1.35 8.25
CA LEU A 533 20.30 -2.03 8.15
C LEU A 533 20.25 -3.10 7.05
N SER A 534 21.35 -3.37 6.36
CA SER A 534 21.38 -4.22 5.17
C SER A 534 21.01 -5.68 5.43
N ASP A 535 21.19 -6.16 6.66
CA ASP A 535 20.88 -7.51 7.12
C ASP A 535 19.47 -7.64 7.73
N ILE A 536 18.74 -6.54 7.88
CA ILE A 536 17.37 -6.55 8.40
C ILE A 536 16.39 -6.83 7.25
N PRO A 537 15.41 -7.73 7.43
CA PRO A 537 14.38 -8.00 6.44
C PRO A 537 13.69 -6.72 5.95
N VAL A 538 13.26 -6.71 4.69
CA VAL A 538 12.52 -5.59 4.11
C VAL A 538 11.06 -5.65 4.54
N ASP A 539 10.48 -6.87 4.52
CA ASP A 539 9.09 -7.09 4.89
C ASP A 539 8.86 -8.49 5.48
N ILE A 540 7.62 -8.81 5.77
CA ILE A 540 7.16 -10.11 6.24
C ILE A 540 6.74 -10.99 5.06
N GLU A 541 6.84 -12.32 5.26
CA GLU A 541 6.12 -13.34 4.51
C GLU A 541 5.03 -13.89 5.44
N PRO A 542 3.74 -13.62 5.18
CA PRO A 542 2.68 -14.02 6.09
C PRO A 542 2.44 -15.53 6.08
N ILE A 543 2.26 -16.09 7.29
CA ILE A 543 1.78 -17.45 7.52
C ILE A 543 0.40 -17.32 8.14
N PHE A 544 -0.64 -17.59 7.38
CA PHE A 544 -2.04 -17.37 7.77
C PHE A 544 -2.57 -18.51 8.67
N VAL A 545 -2.09 -18.54 9.93
CA VAL A 545 -2.38 -19.64 10.88
C VAL A 545 -3.88 -19.86 11.08
N THR A 546 -4.63 -18.77 11.30
CA THR A 546 -6.08 -18.85 11.52
C THR A 546 -6.82 -19.41 10.30
N ALA A 547 -6.44 -18.99 9.08
CA ALA A 547 -7.03 -19.50 7.84
C ALA A 547 -6.76 -20.98 7.63
N ASP A 548 -5.53 -21.42 7.95
CA ASP A 548 -5.14 -22.81 7.78
C ASP A 548 -5.77 -23.74 8.83
N ASP A 549 -5.98 -23.27 10.06
CA ASP A 549 -6.59 -24.04 11.13
C ASP A 549 -8.11 -24.17 10.96
N ILE A 550 -8.79 -23.14 10.46
CA ILE A 550 -10.24 -23.18 10.18
C ILE A 550 -10.56 -24.04 8.95
N ALA A 551 -9.65 -24.14 7.99
CA ALA A 551 -9.83 -24.93 6.76
C ALA A 551 -9.63 -26.44 6.96
N LYS A 552 -9.10 -26.88 8.11
CA LYS A 552 -8.98 -28.29 8.52
C LYS A 552 -10.29 -28.83 9.10
#